data_87cdbb3fe6487a7f189e74aef61e2354
#
_entry.id   87cdbb3fe6487a7f189e74aef61e2354
#
_cell.length_a   1.000
_cell.length_b   1.000
_cell.length_c   1.000
_cell.angle_alpha   90.00
_cell.angle_beta   90.00
_cell.angle_gamma   90.00
#
_symmetry.space_group_name_H-M   'P 1'
#
loop_
_entity.id
_entity.type
_entity.pdbx_description
1 polymer ?
#
loop_
_entity_poly.entity_id
_entity_poly.type
_entity_poly.pdbx_seq_one_letter_code
_entity_poly.pdbx_strand_id
1 'polypeptide(L)'
;SGESFRLALREGPDLIKPNLDELSAFAGYPIGDIDEAPRSIEALIQGGARDIILSMGARGARLYSGGTVLHASGLKVPVATTVGAGDAMLSGYIAGLEEGLSRKEAFRLAAAAAAARVAGQEERREEYVRLIGVREE
;
A
#
# COMPACT_ATOMS: atom_id res chain seq x y z
N SER A 1 -15.99 2.12 0.88
CA SER A 1 -16.55 2.35 2.21
C SER A 1 -16.10 1.28 3.19
N GLY A 2 -16.23 1.55 4.48
CA GLY A 2 -15.85 0.61 5.52
C GLY A 2 -16.61 -0.71 5.46
N GLU A 3 -17.86 -0.68 5.04
CA GLU A 3 -18.66 -1.90 4.93
C GLU A 3 -18.22 -2.77 3.76
N SER A 4 -17.97 -2.17 2.61
CA SER A 4 -17.44 -2.91 1.45
C SER A 4 -16.10 -3.54 1.78
N PHE A 5 -15.26 -2.83 2.52
CA PHE A 5 -13.97 -3.33 2.97
C PHE A 5 -14.14 -4.52 3.92
N ARG A 6 -15.08 -4.44 4.87
CA ARG A 6 -15.37 -5.54 5.81
C ARG A 6 -15.89 -6.79 5.10
N LEU A 7 -16.73 -6.61 4.10
CA LEU A 7 -17.26 -7.72 3.30
C LEU A 7 -16.14 -8.40 2.51
N ALA A 8 -15.27 -7.61 1.88
CA ALA A 8 -14.12 -8.15 1.17
C ALA A 8 -13.20 -8.93 2.11
N LEU A 9 -12.99 -8.42 3.32
CA LEU A 9 -12.14 -9.05 4.31
C LEU A 9 -12.68 -10.42 4.76
N ARG A 10 -14.01 -10.57 4.87
CA ARG A 10 -14.64 -11.84 5.24
C ARG A 10 -14.34 -12.97 4.27
N GLU A 11 -14.03 -12.63 3.02
CA GLU A 11 -13.67 -13.62 2.01
C GLU A 11 -12.22 -14.05 2.11
N GLY A 12 -11.45 -13.51 3.05
CA GLY A 12 -10.07 -13.88 3.31
C GLY A 12 -9.11 -13.51 2.19
N PRO A 13 -9.10 -12.26 1.72
CA PRO A 13 -8.22 -11.87 0.62
C PRO A 13 -6.76 -12.02 1.01
N ASP A 14 -5.93 -12.49 0.08
CA ASP A 14 -4.48 -12.61 0.28
C ASP A 14 -3.82 -11.23 0.35
N LEU A 15 -4.39 -10.27 -0.36
CA LEU A 15 -3.85 -8.92 -0.45
C LEU A 15 -4.96 -7.89 -0.31
N ILE A 16 -4.76 -6.93 0.57
CA ILE A 16 -5.66 -5.78 0.70
C ILE A 16 -4.83 -4.50 0.78
N LYS A 17 -5.43 -3.40 0.37
CA LYS A 17 -4.77 -2.09 0.40
C LYS A 17 -5.72 -1.03 0.97
N PRO A 18 -5.83 -0.93 2.30
CA PRO A 18 -6.56 0.18 2.90
C PRO A 18 -5.73 1.47 2.85
N ASN A 19 -6.41 2.61 2.87
CA ASN A 19 -5.80 3.86 3.26
C ASN A 19 -6.15 4.14 4.72
N LEU A 20 -5.65 5.24 5.29
CA LEU A 20 -5.91 5.56 6.69
C LEU A 20 -7.40 5.77 6.97
N ASP A 21 -8.15 6.35 6.02
CA ASP A 21 -9.58 6.57 6.19
C ASP A 21 -10.35 5.25 6.22
N GLU A 22 -10.03 4.34 5.32
CA GLU A 22 -10.65 3.02 5.28
C GLU A 22 -10.31 2.21 6.53
N LEU A 23 -9.07 2.31 6.99
CA LEU A 23 -8.64 1.64 8.21
C LEU A 23 -9.35 2.21 9.44
N SER A 24 -9.53 3.53 9.47
CA SER A 24 -10.29 4.20 10.53
C SER A 24 -11.74 3.72 10.57
N ALA A 25 -12.36 3.60 9.41
CA ALA A 25 -13.74 3.09 9.32
C ALA A 25 -13.84 1.65 9.82
N PHE A 26 -12.87 0.82 9.48
CA PHE A 26 -12.82 -0.57 9.96
C PHE A 26 -12.63 -0.64 11.48
N ALA A 27 -11.71 0.17 12.01
CA ALA A 27 -11.42 0.19 13.46
C ALA A 27 -12.55 0.78 14.29
N GLY A 28 -13.35 1.66 13.71
CA GLY A 28 -14.42 2.35 14.42
C GLY A 28 -13.97 3.59 15.19
N TYR A 29 -12.74 4.05 14.97
CA TYR A 29 -12.21 5.28 15.56
C TYR A 29 -11.21 5.93 14.58
N PRO A 30 -10.99 7.26 14.68
CA PRO A 30 -10.07 7.93 13.77
C PRO A 30 -8.63 7.46 13.95
N ILE A 31 -7.97 7.18 12.84
CA ILE A 31 -6.53 6.86 12.80
C ILE A 31 -5.87 7.97 12.00
N GLY A 32 -5.19 8.89 12.69
CA GLY A 32 -4.55 10.03 12.05
C GLY A 32 -3.09 9.78 11.68
N ASP A 33 -2.48 8.74 12.23
CA ASP A 33 -1.08 8.46 12.06
C ASP A 33 -0.85 6.96 11.92
N ILE A 34 0.20 6.60 11.18
CA ILE A 34 0.61 5.22 10.97
C ILE A 34 0.93 4.51 12.30
N ASP A 35 1.45 5.24 13.28
CA ASP A 35 1.81 4.67 14.58
C ASP A 35 0.59 4.23 15.39
N GLU A 36 -0.60 4.70 15.01
CA GLU A 36 -1.86 4.30 15.64
C GLU A 36 -2.48 3.08 14.95
N ALA A 37 -1.90 2.63 13.84
CA ALA A 37 -2.47 1.57 13.02
C ALA A 37 -2.20 0.12 13.45
N PRO A 38 -1.16 -0.22 14.25
CA PRO A 38 -0.78 -1.63 14.46
C PRO A 38 -1.90 -2.54 14.95
N ARG A 39 -2.76 -2.08 15.83
CA ARG A 39 -3.88 -2.90 16.34
C ARG A 39 -4.89 -3.22 15.25
N SER A 40 -5.21 -2.24 14.41
CA SER A 40 -6.14 -2.44 13.30
C SER A 40 -5.55 -3.36 12.26
N ILE A 41 -4.23 -3.26 12.01
CA ILE A 41 -3.52 -4.15 11.11
C ILE A 41 -3.58 -5.59 11.64
N GLU A 42 -3.37 -5.81 12.94
CA GLU A 42 -3.51 -7.14 13.54
C GLU A 42 -4.92 -7.71 13.33
N ALA A 43 -5.95 -6.88 13.49
CA ALA A 43 -7.32 -7.31 13.28
C ALA A 43 -7.56 -7.73 11.84
N LEU A 44 -6.96 -7.04 10.87
CA LEU A 44 -7.04 -7.41 9.46
C LEU A 44 -6.37 -8.76 9.19
N ILE A 45 -5.21 -8.98 9.80
CA ILE A 45 -4.48 -10.25 9.67
C ILE A 45 -5.33 -11.40 10.26
N GLN A 46 -5.92 -11.19 11.42
CA GLN A 46 -6.80 -12.18 12.04
C GLN A 46 -8.05 -12.44 11.21
N GLY A 47 -8.49 -11.44 10.44
CA GLY A 47 -9.61 -11.58 9.51
C GLY A 47 -9.27 -12.31 8.22
N GLY A 48 -8.00 -12.70 8.01
CA GLY A 48 -7.57 -13.52 6.88
C GLY A 48 -6.68 -12.83 5.86
N ALA A 49 -6.38 -11.55 6.01
CA ALA A 49 -5.48 -10.87 5.10
C ALA A 49 -4.04 -11.35 5.31
N ARG A 50 -3.33 -11.66 4.23
CA ARG A 50 -1.93 -12.08 4.29
C ARG A 50 -0.96 -10.95 4.08
N ASP A 51 -1.19 -10.18 3.03
CA ASP A 51 -0.38 -9.01 2.70
C ASP A 51 -1.26 -7.77 2.79
N ILE A 52 -0.79 -6.76 3.49
CA ILE A 52 -1.51 -5.50 3.67
C ILE A 52 -0.60 -4.36 3.26
N ILE A 53 -1.03 -3.60 2.27
CA ILE A 53 -0.34 -2.37 1.89
C ILE A 53 -1.14 -1.19 2.43
N LEU A 54 -0.55 -0.43 3.33
CA LEU A 54 -1.17 0.77 3.88
C LEU A 54 -0.55 1.99 3.19
N SER A 55 -1.36 2.70 2.41
CA SER A 55 -0.92 3.91 1.73
C SER A 55 -1.09 5.13 2.62
N MET A 56 -0.11 6.04 2.59
CA MET A 56 -0.03 7.20 3.47
C MET A 56 0.26 8.50 2.71
N GLY A 57 -0.11 8.55 1.44
CA GLY A 57 0.12 9.73 0.61
C GLY A 57 1.59 10.10 0.51
N ALA A 58 1.91 11.35 0.79
CA ALA A 58 3.29 11.85 0.69
C ALA A 58 4.26 11.17 1.65
N ARG A 59 3.77 10.50 2.69
CA ARG A 59 4.60 9.79 3.67
C ARG A 59 4.97 8.38 3.23
N GLY A 60 4.54 7.97 2.03
CA GLY A 60 4.88 6.68 1.46
C GLY A 60 3.87 5.60 1.78
N ALA A 61 4.36 4.38 2.02
CA ALA A 61 3.48 3.24 2.28
C ALA A 61 4.20 2.22 3.17
N ARG A 62 3.43 1.37 3.83
CA ARG A 62 3.95 0.21 4.55
C ARG A 62 3.35 -1.06 3.98
N LEU A 63 4.16 -2.10 3.94
CA LEU A 63 3.72 -3.46 3.61
C LEU A 63 3.88 -4.33 4.85
N TYR A 64 2.79 -4.95 5.27
CA TYR A 64 2.79 -5.95 6.35
C TYR A 64 2.61 -7.31 5.70
N SER A 65 3.59 -8.18 5.86
CA SER A 65 3.57 -9.50 5.23
C SER A 65 4.35 -10.51 6.07
N GLY A 66 3.68 -11.55 6.52
CA GLY A 66 4.31 -12.65 7.23
C GLY A 66 5.15 -12.26 8.44
N GLY A 67 4.72 -11.26 9.21
CA GLY A 67 5.46 -10.75 10.36
C GLY A 67 6.54 -9.74 10.03
N THR A 68 6.77 -9.49 8.76
CA THR A 68 7.73 -8.48 8.27
C THR A 68 6.99 -7.20 7.95
N VAL A 69 7.58 -6.06 8.30
CA VAL A 69 7.04 -4.75 7.96
C VAL A 69 8.07 -4.02 7.11
N LEU A 70 7.67 -3.63 5.91
CA LEU A 70 8.50 -2.84 5.00
C LEU A 70 7.92 -1.45 4.86
N HIS A 71 8.78 -0.45 4.80
CA HIS A 71 8.38 0.94 4.56
C HIS A 71 9.00 1.46 3.28
N ALA A 72 8.17 1.93 2.36
CA ALA A 72 8.60 2.62 1.15
C ALA A 72 8.50 4.12 1.38
N SER A 73 9.57 4.84 1.13
CA SER A 73 9.60 6.30 1.28
C SER A 73 8.65 6.97 0.29
N GLY A 74 7.99 8.04 0.72
CA GLY A 74 7.22 8.88 -0.19
C GLY A 74 8.14 9.65 -1.11
N LEU A 75 7.69 9.88 -2.34
CA LEU A 75 8.37 10.77 -3.28
C LEU A 75 7.58 12.06 -3.41
N LYS A 76 8.30 13.16 -3.41
CA LYS A 76 7.70 14.46 -3.67
C LYS A 76 7.58 14.63 -5.19
N VAL A 77 6.37 14.49 -5.72
CA VAL A 77 6.10 14.57 -7.14
C VAL A 77 5.01 15.60 -7.42
N PRO A 78 4.99 16.19 -8.63
CA PRO A 78 3.85 17.02 -9.02
C PRO A 78 2.58 16.19 -9.00
N VAL A 79 1.48 16.77 -8.53
CA VAL A 79 0.20 16.05 -8.47
C VAL A 79 -0.63 16.44 -9.69
N ALA A 80 -0.66 15.56 -10.70
CA ALA A 80 -1.53 15.71 -11.85
C ALA A 80 -2.91 15.11 -11.57
N THR A 81 -2.94 13.98 -10.84
CA THR A 81 -4.19 13.32 -10.44
C THR A 81 -3.91 12.40 -9.26
N THR A 82 -4.92 12.14 -8.44
CA THR A 82 -4.86 11.10 -7.41
C THR A 82 -5.70 9.88 -7.81
N VAL A 83 -6.43 9.99 -8.92
CA VAL A 83 -7.30 8.92 -9.40
C VAL A 83 -6.45 7.76 -9.93
N GLY A 84 -6.72 6.56 -9.46
CA GLY A 84 -6.04 5.35 -9.91
C GLY A 84 -4.69 5.08 -9.26
N ALA A 85 -4.23 5.92 -8.35
CA ALA A 85 -2.96 5.71 -7.66
C ALA A 85 -2.96 4.41 -6.85
N GLY A 86 -4.05 4.14 -6.13
CA GLY A 86 -4.21 2.91 -5.36
C GLY A 86 -4.23 1.67 -6.25
N ASP A 87 -4.94 1.75 -7.38
CA ASP A 87 -4.98 0.64 -8.33
C ASP A 87 -3.62 0.40 -8.95
N ALA A 88 -2.88 1.46 -9.27
CA ALA A 88 -1.52 1.35 -9.81
C ALA A 88 -0.58 0.68 -8.80
N MET A 89 -0.70 1.03 -7.53
CA MET A 89 0.10 0.42 -6.46
C MET A 89 -0.19 -1.08 -6.35
N LEU A 90 -1.47 -1.44 -6.28
CA LEU A 90 -1.88 -2.82 -6.15
C LEU A 90 -1.47 -3.65 -7.36
N SER A 91 -1.72 -3.14 -8.57
CA SER A 91 -1.34 -3.81 -9.82
C SER A 91 0.17 -3.99 -9.93
N GLY A 92 0.94 -2.97 -9.53
CA GLY A 92 2.40 -3.03 -9.55
C GLY A 92 2.94 -4.09 -8.60
N TYR A 93 2.37 -4.21 -7.42
CA TYR A 93 2.77 -5.23 -6.45
C TYR A 93 2.49 -6.65 -6.98
N ILE A 94 1.28 -6.87 -7.45
CA ILE A 94 0.88 -8.17 -7.99
C ILE A 94 1.75 -8.55 -9.18
N ALA A 95 1.93 -7.64 -10.14
CA ALA A 95 2.77 -7.89 -11.31
C ALA A 95 4.21 -8.24 -10.92
N GLY A 96 4.77 -7.53 -9.95
CA GLY A 96 6.12 -7.80 -9.46
C GLY A 96 6.25 -9.20 -8.88
N LEU A 97 5.28 -9.62 -8.06
CA LEU A 97 5.29 -10.97 -7.50
C LEU A 97 5.13 -12.04 -8.58
N GLU A 98 4.28 -11.80 -9.57
CA GLU A 98 4.09 -12.72 -10.70
C GLU A 98 5.36 -12.86 -11.55
N GLU A 99 6.16 -11.82 -11.64
CA GLU A 99 7.44 -11.84 -12.34
C GLU A 99 8.55 -12.51 -11.52
N GLY A 100 8.26 -12.92 -10.30
CA GLY A 100 9.23 -13.59 -9.43
C GLY A 100 10.08 -12.64 -8.60
N LEU A 101 9.75 -11.37 -8.52
CA LEU A 101 10.44 -10.42 -7.65
C LEU A 101 10.19 -10.74 -6.17
N SER A 102 11.16 -10.39 -5.33
CA SER A 102 10.94 -10.47 -3.88
C SER A 102 9.83 -9.50 -3.47
N ARG A 103 9.26 -9.71 -2.29
CA ARG A 103 8.25 -8.78 -1.76
C ARG A 103 8.78 -7.36 -1.67
N LYS A 104 10.03 -7.20 -1.25
CA LYS A 104 10.67 -5.89 -1.16
C LYS A 104 10.73 -5.19 -2.51
N GLU A 105 11.16 -5.89 -3.55
CA GLU A 105 11.27 -5.31 -4.90
C GLU A 105 9.90 -5.10 -5.54
N ALA A 106 8.96 -6.02 -5.33
CA ALA A 106 7.59 -5.85 -5.79
C ALA A 106 6.94 -4.64 -5.12
N PHE A 107 7.20 -4.43 -3.84
CA PHE A 107 6.69 -3.28 -3.09
C PHE A 107 7.30 -1.97 -3.57
N ARG A 108 8.61 -1.96 -3.89
CA ARG A 108 9.26 -0.79 -4.49
C ARG A 108 8.61 -0.43 -5.82
N LEU A 109 8.37 -1.43 -6.66
CA LEU A 109 7.69 -1.24 -7.95
C LEU A 109 6.28 -0.69 -7.75
N ALA A 110 5.56 -1.20 -6.77
CA ALA A 110 4.21 -0.73 -6.43
C ALA A 110 4.21 0.76 -6.06
N ALA A 111 5.13 1.15 -5.19
CA ALA A 111 5.24 2.56 -4.76
C ALA A 111 5.63 3.47 -5.92
N ALA A 112 6.52 3.01 -6.80
CA ALA A 112 6.91 3.75 -7.99
C ALA A 112 5.75 3.91 -8.97
N ALA A 113 4.97 2.86 -9.17
CA ALA A 113 3.80 2.90 -10.06
C ALA A 113 2.76 3.91 -9.56
N ALA A 114 2.52 3.93 -8.25
CA ALA A 114 1.60 4.89 -7.66
C ALA A 114 2.10 6.34 -7.82
N ALA A 115 3.38 6.58 -7.55
CA ALA A 115 3.98 7.92 -7.69
C ALA A 115 3.94 8.39 -9.15
N ALA A 116 4.27 7.52 -10.10
CA ALA A 116 4.22 7.83 -11.52
C ALA A 116 2.80 8.16 -11.97
N ARG A 117 1.82 7.44 -11.46
CA ARG A 117 0.41 7.71 -11.77
C ARG A 117 -0.03 9.08 -11.24
N VAL A 118 0.31 9.40 -10.01
CA VAL A 118 0.00 10.69 -9.38
C VAL A 118 0.62 11.84 -10.18
N ALA A 119 1.85 11.66 -10.63
CA ALA A 119 2.57 12.67 -11.42
C ALA A 119 2.11 12.76 -12.87
N GLY A 120 1.30 11.81 -13.35
CA GLY A 120 0.94 11.73 -14.76
C GLY A 120 2.14 11.39 -15.64
N GLN A 121 3.09 10.62 -15.12
CA GLN A 121 4.37 10.31 -15.77
C GLN A 121 4.65 8.80 -15.72
N GLU A 122 3.66 8.00 -16.11
CA GLU A 122 3.78 6.55 -16.04
C GLU A 122 4.96 6.01 -16.87
N GLU A 123 5.34 6.71 -17.93
CA GLU A 123 6.50 6.36 -18.77
C GLU A 123 7.82 6.50 -18.01
N ARG A 124 7.83 7.23 -16.89
CA ARG A 124 9.02 7.42 -16.07
C ARG A 124 9.04 6.53 -14.83
N ARG A 125 8.20 5.52 -14.78
CA ARG A 125 8.08 4.63 -13.62
C ARG A 125 9.43 4.04 -13.19
N GLU A 126 10.27 3.63 -14.14
CA GLU A 126 11.58 3.05 -13.81
C GLU A 126 12.52 4.03 -13.12
N GLU A 127 12.42 5.32 -13.43
CA GLU A 127 13.18 6.34 -12.71
C GLU A 127 12.73 6.41 -11.26
N TYR A 128 11.42 6.36 -11.04
CA TYR A 128 10.86 6.41 -9.70
C TYR A 128 11.25 5.19 -8.88
N VAL A 129 11.35 4.01 -9.51
CA VAL A 129 11.84 2.80 -8.82
C VAL A 129 13.21 3.05 -8.21
N ARG A 130 14.09 3.73 -8.93
CA ARG A 130 15.45 4.01 -8.44
C ARG A 130 15.48 5.03 -7.30
N LEU A 131 14.47 5.87 -7.19
CA LEU A 131 14.40 6.93 -6.18
C LEU A 131 13.75 6.48 -4.88
N ILE A 132 12.98 5.42 -4.90
CA ILE A 132 12.24 4.97 -3.73
C ILE A 132 13.12 4.05 -2.88
N GLY A 133 13.31 4.44 -1.62
CA GLY A 133 13.94 3.59 -0.64
C GLY A 133 12.92 2.69 0.03
N VAL A 134 13.26 1.42 0.20
CA VAL A 134 12.44 0.47 0.96
C VAL A 134 13.31 -0.10 2.08
N ARG A 135 12.82 0.01 3.31
CA ARG A 135 13.53 -0.51 4.48
C ARG A 135 12.63 -1.43 5.29
N GLU A 136 13.23 -2.40 5.93
CA GLU A 136 12.54 -3.25 6.90
C GLU A 136 12.48 -2.53 8.24
N GLU A 137 11.32 -2.55 8.86
CA GLU A 137 11.11 -1.94 10.18
C GLU A 137 11.04 -2.99 11.29
#